data_882ffdf8e4e6cd723cba5bf67b72edc5
#
_entry.id   882ffdf8e4e6cd723cba5bf67b72edc5
#
_cell.length_a   1.000
_cell.length_b   1.000
_cell.length_c   1.000
_cell.angle_alpha   90.00
_cell.angle_beta   90.00
_cell.angle_gamma   90.00
#
_symmetry.space_group_name_H-M   'P 1'
#
loop_
_entity.id
_entity.type
_entity.pdbx_description
1 polymer ?
#
loop_
_entity_poly.entity_id
_entity_poly.type
_entity_poly.pdbx_seq_one_letter_code
_entity_poly.pdbx_strand_id
1 'polypeptide(L)'
;MLQEAVYMAKEYENHILYHYTDYQALDGILHQAQLRVNNVLNMNDAAEMRYFMNGLCDAVASRLEDEGDHGRAEWVRELFREELKKEFFYSAYAACFSLHRDDAAQWERYGNRGRGVCIAFQGRYLQRMARGVLSLQTVFYQDDMAAHNLTGVFYRLVKRKKELTECGADIKKAMNYAWSCSAAFKHPSFLSEREVRLVVSPFVKEYFDVSPCYHVSVERIKKYY
;
A
#
# COMPACT_ATOMS: atom_id res chain seq x y z
N MET A 1 5.78 17.56 -9.15
CA MET A 1 4.96 16.66 -10.01
C MET A 1 4.79 15.25 -9.45
N LEU A 2 5.82 14.55 -8.96
CA LEU A 2 5.63 13.26 -8.27
C LEU A 2 5.04 13.42 -6.85
N GLN A 3 5.29 14.55 -6.18
CA GLN A 3 4.74 14.84 -4.85
C GLN A 3 3.23 15.12 -4.84
N GLU A 4 2.65 15.56 -5.95
CA GLU A 4 1.19 15.81 -6.06
C GLU A 4 0.37 14.56 -6.37
N ALA A 5 1.02 13.46 -6.76
CA ALA A 5 0.38 12.16 -6.87
C ALA A 5 0.34 11.39 -5.53
N VAL A 6 0.93 11.96 -4.47
CA VAL A 6 0.80 11.43 -3.12
C VAL A 6 -0.69 11.52 -2.74
N TYR A 7 -1.26 10.39 -2.47
CA TYR A 7 -2.56 10.26 -1.82
C TYR A 7 -2.68 11.35 -0.78
N MET A 8 -3.64 12.24 -0.94
CA MET A 8 -4.01 13.14 0.14
C MET A 8 -4.39 12.24 1.30
N ALA A 9 -3.48 12.11 2.25
CA ALA A 9 -3.74 11.36 3.46
C ALA A 9 -5.02 11.97 4.03
N LYS A 10 -6.12 11.19 4.04
CA LYS A 10 -7.32 11.60 4.73
C LYS A 10 -6.85 11.93 6.13
N GLU A 11 -7.15 13.12 6.62
CA GLU A 11 -6.83 13.46 8.00
C GLU A 11 -7.65 12.56 8.92
N TYR A 12 -6.97 11.60 9.56
CA TYR A 12 -7.60 10.68 10.51
C TYR A 12 -7.60 11.24 11.95
N GLU A 13 -7.31 12.53 12.12
CA GLU A 13 -7.18 13.15 13.45
C GLU A 13 -8.37 12.87 14.37
N ASN A 14 -9.58 12.89 13.83
CA ASN A 14 -10.82 12.71 14.58
C ASN A 14 -11.43 11.31 14.41
N HIS A 15 -10.70 10.36 13.82
CA HIS A 15 -11.20 9.01 13.60
C HIS A 15 -10.64 8.05 14.65
N ILE A 16 -11.44 7.03 14.95
CA ILE A 16 -10.99 5.83 15.62
C ILE A 16 -10.73 4.78 14.56
N LEU A 17 -9.56 4.16 14.61
CA LEU A 17 -9.14 3.08 13.72
C LEU A 17 -9.08 1.79 14.52
N TYR A 18 -9.71 0.73 14.02
CA TYR A 18 -9.91 -0.52 14.74
C TYR A 18 -8.98 -1.60 14.21
N HIS A 19 -8.15 -2.15 15.11
CA HIS A 19 -7.23 -3.24 14.80
C HIS A 19 -7.76 -4.53 15.41
N TYR A 20 -8.22 -5.46 14.56
CA TYR A 20 -8.69 -6.77 14.96
C TYR A 20 -7.51 -7.71 15.04
N THR A 21 -7.38 -8.45 16.13
CA THR A 21 -6.23 -9.31 16.35
C THR A 21 -6.52 -10.38 17.41
N ASP A 22 -5.54 -11.18 17.76
CA ASP A 22 -5.63 -12.16 18.83
C ASP A 22 -5.07 -11.65 20.17
N TYR A 23 -5.21 -12.43 21.22
CA TYR A 23 -4.69 -12.08 22.55
C TYR A 23 -3.17 -12.07 22.63
N GLN A 24 -2.48 -12.87 21.81
CA GLN A 24 -1.02 -12.87 21.79
C GLN A 24 -0.46 -11.56 21.23
N ALA A 25 -1.07 -11.08 20.14
CA ALA A 25 -0.71 -9.79 19.58
C ALA A 25 -1.08 -8.63 20.52
N LEU A 26 -2.25 -8.70 21.21
CA LEU A 26 -2.62 -7.73 22.24
C LEU A 26 -1.55 -7.65 23.34
N ASP A 27 -1.09 -8.80 23.83
CA ASP A 27 -0.05 -8.86 24.86
C ASP A 27 1.24 -8.17 24.37
N GLY A 28 1.69 -8.46 23.15
CA GLY A 28 2.84 -7.78 22.54
C GLY A 28 2.66 -6.28 22.40
N ILE A 29 1.48 -5.82 21.98
CA ILE A 29 1.16 -4.39 21.82
C ILE A 29 1.19 -3.68 23.19
N LEU A 30 0.59 -4.27 24.24
CA LEU A 30 0.47 -3.64 25.56
C LEU A 30 1.77 -3.67 26.34
N HIS A 31 2.48 -4.80 26.37
CA HIS A 31 3.69 -4.98 27.17
C HIS A 31 4.96 -4.45 26.50
N GLN A 32 5.08 -4.66 25.19
CA GLN A 32 6.26 -4.25 24.44
C GLN A 32 6.11 -2.87 23.80
N ALA A 33 4.89 -2.31 23.82
CA ALA A 33 4.55 -1.06 23.12
C ALA A 33 4.93 -1.09 21.63
N GLN A 34 4.70 -2.23 20.97
CA GLN A 34 5.07 -2.46 19.58
C GLN A 34 3.85 -2.88 18.76
N LEU A 35 3.73 -2.32 17.58
CA LEU A 35 2.77 -2.76 16.57
C LEU A 35 3.55 -3.46 15.45
N ARG A 36 3.23 -4.74 15.23
CA ARG A 36 3.86 -5.51 14.17
C ARG A 36 3.33 -5.06 12.82
N VAL A 37 4.23 -4.82 11.88
CA VAL A 37 3.91 -4.66 10.45
C VAL A 37 4.25 -5.96 9.72
N ASN A 38 3.30 -6.47 8.95
CA ASN A 38 3.44 -7.72 8.21
C ASN A 38 3.77 -7.42 6.75
N ASN A 39 4.52 -8.32 6.10
CA ASN A 39 4.75 -8.21 4.67
C ASN A 39 3.42 -8.37 3.92
N VAL A 40 3.09 -7.39 3.06
CA VAL A 40 1.85 -7.37 2.30
C VAL A 40 1.70 -8.62 1.42
N LEU A 41 2.80 -9.16 0.87
CA LEU A 41 2.79 -10.40 0.09
C LEU A 41 2.39 -11.65 0.90
N ASN A 42 2.48 -11.60 2.22
CA ASN A 42 2.10 -12.69 3.13
C ASN A 42 0.71 -12.47 3.77
N MET A 43 -0.02 -11.45 3.36
CA MET A 43 -1.38 -11.19 3.82
C MET A 43 -2.40 -12.05 3.06
N ASN A 44 -3.66 -11.97 3.47
CA ASN A 44 -4.75 -12.81 2.94
C ASN A 44 -4.97 -12.68 1.43
N ASP A 45 -4.55 -11.58 0.84
CA ASP A 45 -4.57 -11.38 -0.61
C ASP A 45 -3.14 -11.11 -1.12
N ALA A 46 -2.42 -12.20 -1.39
CA ALA A 46 -1.08 -12.13 -1.98
C ALA A 46 -1.05 -11.51 -3.40
N ALA A 47 -2.22 -11.34 -4.02
CA ALA A 47 -2.36 -10.77 -5.37
C ALA A 47 -2.52 -9.24 -5.37
N GLU A 48 -2.70 -8.58 -4.21
CA GLU A 48 -3.02 -7.15 -4.12
C GLU A 48 -2.03 -6.27 -4.89
N MET A 49 -0.74 -6.46 -4.67
CA MET A 49 0.29 -5.66 -5.33
C MET A 49 0.33 -5.90 -6.83
N ARG A 50 0.17 -7.16 -7.26
CA ARG A 50 0.09 -7.52 -8.68
C ARG A 50 -1.16 -6.97 -9.33
N TYR A 51 -2.29 -6.99 -8.63
CA TYR A 51 -3.55 -6.44 -9.11
C TYR A 51 -3.40 -4.96 -9.50
N PHE A 52 -2.81 -4.16 -8.60
CA PHE A 52 -2.52 -2.76 -8.89
C PHE A 52 -1.57 -2.58 -10.10
N MET A 53 -0.46 -3.30 -10.11
CA MET A 53 0.56 -3.17 -11.15
C MET A 53 0.04 -3.60 -12.52
N ASN A 54 -0.74 -4.68 -12.59
CA ASN A 54 -1.40 -5.11 -13.83
C ASN A 54 -2.42 -4.08 -14.32
N GLY A 55 -3.30 -3.60 -13.44
CA GLY A 55 -4.28 -2.57 -13.79
C GLY A 55 -3.63 -1.28 -14.28
N LEU A 56 -2.52 -0.86 -13.67
CA LEU A 56 -1.76 0.30 -14.11
C LEU A 56 -1.13 0.08 -15.50
N CYS A 57 -0.55 -1.10 -15.72
CA CYS A 57 -0.02 -1.51 -17.03
C CYS A 57 -1.08 -1.44 -18.11
N ASP A 58 -2.23 -2.10 -17.87
CA ASP A 58 -3.33 -2.18 -18.83
C ASP A 58 -3.89 -0.80 -19.16
N ALA A 59 -4.10 0.05 -18.16
CA ALA A 59 -4.60 1.40 -18.37
C ALA A 59 -3.66 2.28 -19.19
N VAL A 60 -2.33 2.16 -18.97
CA VAL A 60 -1.34 2.92 -19.76
C VAL A 60 -1.25 2.37 -21.20
N ALA A 61 -1.21 1.04 -21.34
CA ALA A 61 -1.10 0.39 -22.64
C ALA A 61 -2.34 0.64 -23.52
N SER A 62 -3.55 0.48 -22.97
CA SER A 62 -4.81 0.75 -23.69
C SER A 62 -4.87 2.18 -24.18
N ARG A 63 -4.49 3.16 -23.35
CA ARG A 63 -4.46 4.56 -23.77
C ARG A 63 -3.49 4.82 -24.94
N LEU A 64 -2.36 4.13 -24.98
CA LEU A 64 -1.40 4.23 -26.09
C LEU A 64 -1.96 3.58 -27.35
N GLU A 65 -2.66 2.44 -27.22
CA GLU A 65 -3.32 1.74 -28.33
C GLU A 65 -4.43 2.56 -28.94
N ASP A 66 -5.25 3.23 -28.13
CA ASP A 66 -6.31 4.13 -28.60
C ASP A 66 -5.76 5.28 -29.46
N GLU A 67 -4.51 5.66 -29.25
CA GLU A 67 -3.79 6.64 -30.06
C GLU A 67 -3.01 6.03 -31.24
N GLY A 68 -3.11 4.72 -31.46
CA GLY A 68 -2.39 3.99 -32.51
C GLY A 68 -0.92 3.72 -32.21
N ASP A 69 -0.44 3.96 -30.97
CA ASP A 69 0.96 3.79 -30.59
C ASP A 69 1.22 2.37 -30.03
N HIS A 70 0.97 1.36 -30.86
CA HIS A 70 1.09 -0.05 -30.48
C HIS A 70 2.51 -0.43 -30.05
N GLY A 71 3.54 0.21 -30.63
CA GLY A 71 4.94 -0.06 -30.26
C GLY A 71 5.25 0.32 -28.83
N ARG A 72 4.77 1.50 -28.37
CA ARG A 72 4.92 1.90 -26.96
C ARG A 72 4.03 1.10 -26.03
N ALA A 73 2.84 0.72 -26.44
CA ALA A 73 1.95 -0.12 -25.64
C ALA A 73 2.61 -1.48 -25.33
N GLU A 74 3.17 -2.15 -26.35
CA GLU A 74 3.87 -3.43 -26.15
C GLU A 74 5.13 -3.27 -25.29
N TRP A 75 5.89 -2.21 -25.50
CA TRP A 75 7.04 -1.91 -24.65
C TRP A 75 6.64 -1.70 -23.18
N VAL A 76 5.51 -1.03 -22.90
CA VAL A 76 4.98 -0.88 -21.53
C VAL A 76 4.63 -2.24 -20.93
N ARG A 77 3.95 -3.12 -21.67
CA ARG A 77 3.63 -4.47 -21.19
C ARG A 77 4.88 -5.27 -20.85
N GLU A 78 5.91 -5.20 -21.69
CA GLU A 78 7.18 -5.88 -21.41
C GLU A 78 7.87 -5.30 -20.17
N LEU A 79 7.90 -3.96 -20.03
CA LEU A 79 8.46 -3.29 -18.87
C LEU A 79 7.79 -3.75 -17.56
N PHE A 80 6.46 -3.78 -17.52
CA PHE A 80 5.73 -4.22 -16.33
C PHE A 80 5.89 -5.72 -16.08
N ARG A 81 5.96 -6.54 -17.11
CA ARG A 81 6.24 -7.98 -17.00
C ARG A 81 7.59 -8.24 -16.34
N GLU A 82 8.63 -7.51 -16.74
CA GLU A 82 9.96 -7.61 -16.11
C GLU A 82 9.98 -7.07 -14.67
N GLU A 83 9.23 -6.02 -14.39
CA GLU A 83 9.12 -5.51 -13.02
C GLU A 83 8.36 -6.46 -12.08
N LEU A 84 7.31 -7.12 -12.55
CA LEU A 84 6.56 -8.11 -11.76
C LEU A 84 7.40 -9.32 -11.34
N LYS A 85 8.45 -9.68 -12.10
CA LYS A 85 9.41 -10.70 -11.69
C LYS A 85 10.23 -10.31 -10.46
N LYS A 86 10.28 -9.01 -10.17
CA LYS A 86 11.05 -8.44 -9.05
C LYS A 86 10.21 -8.16 -7.80
N GLU A 87 8.95 -8.56 -7.76
CA GLU A 87 8.02 -8.21 -6.66
C GLU A 87 8.55 -8.52 -5.25
N PHE A 88 9.29 -9.65 -5.10
CA PHE A 88 9.89 -10.01 -3.82
C PHE A 88 10.92 -9.00 -3.29
N PHE A 89 11.51 -8.20 -4.17
CA PHE A 89 12.44 -7.14 -3.78
C PHE A 89 11.74 -5.86 -3.32
N TYR A 90 10.44 -5.71 -3.66
CA TYR A 90 9.61 -4.55 -3.35
C TYR A 90 8.61 -4.82 -2.23
N SER A 91 8.95 -5.71 -1.29
CA SER A 91 8.09 -6.04 -0.16
C SER A 91 7.71 -4.81 0.63
N ALA A 92 6.44 -4.44 0.61
CA ALA A 92 5.87 -3.47 1.53
C ALA A 92 5.43 -4.18 2.82
N TYR A 93 5.47 -3.46 3.93
CA TYR A 93 5.01 -3.96 5.22
C TYR A 93 3.88 -3.07 5.71
N ALA A 94 2.83 -3.65 6.26
CA ALA A 94 1.69 -2.89 6.75
C ALA A 94 1.14 -3.43 8.07
N ALA A 95 0.62 -2.52 8.88
CA ALA A 95 -0.35 -2.82 9.92
C ALA A 95 -1.71 -2.29 9.48
N CYS A 96 -2.73 -3.15 9.56
CA CYS A 96 -4.05 -2.92 9.00
C CYS A 96 -5.05 -2.54 10.08
N PHE A 97 -5.89 -1.57 9.76
CA PHE A 97 -6.96 -1.07 10.61
C PHE A 97 -8.24 -1.00 9.78
N SER A 98 -9.39 -1.14 10.44
CA SER A 98 -10.70 -0.89 9.81
C SER A 98 -11.29 0.41 10.35
N LEU A 99 -12.12 1.07 9.55
CA LEU A 99 -12.98 2.16 10.00
C LEU A 99 -14.23 1.65 10.73
N HIS A 100 -14.50 0.34 10.70
CA HIS A 100 -15.65 -0.30 11.32
C HIS A 100 -15.32 -0.85 12.70
N ARG A 101 -16.10 -0.42 13.71
CA ARG A 101 -15.91 -0.80 15.10
C ARG A 101 -16.25 -2.26 15.40
N ASP A 102 -17.32 -2.76 14.79
CA ASP A 102 -17.90 -4.07 15.11
C ASP A 102 -18.43 -4.69 13.82
N ASP A 103 -17.54 -5.29 13.07
CA ASP A 103 -17.84 -5.90 11.77
C ASP A 103 -17.60 -7.41 11.85
N ALA A 104 -18.65 -8.18 11.53
CA ALA A 104 -18.63 -9.64 11.62
C ALA A 104 -17.56 -10.28 10.72
N ALA A 105 -17.32 -9.71 9.53
CA ALA A 105 -16.30 -10.20 8.62
C ALA A 105 -14.88 -9.92 9.16
N GLN A 106 -14.68 -8.79 9.81
CA GLN A 106 -13.43 -8.45 10.48
C GLN A 106 -13.17 -9.38 11.68
N TRP A 107 -14.19 -9.66 12.48
CA TRP A 107 -14.09 -10.63 13.58
C TRP A 107 -13.74 -12.02 13.09
N GLU A 108 -14.38 -12.48 12.03
CA GLU A 108 -14.13 -13.83 11.48
C GLU A 108 -12.72 -13.95 10.90
N ARG A 109 -12.27 -12.97 10.12
CA ARG A 109 -10.99 -13.04 9.39
C ARG A 109 -9.79 -12.71 10.28
N TYR A 110 -9.89 -11.67 11.11
CA TYR A 110 -8.77 -11.06 11.82
C TYR A 110 -8.90 -11.12 13.34
N GLY A 111 -10.11 -11.23 13.87
CA GLY A 111 -10.42 -11.35 15.29
C GLY A 111 -10.42 -12.79 15.81
N ASN A 112 -9.57 -13.66 15.27
CA ASN A 112 -9.47 -15.06 15.66
C ASN A 112 -10.84 -15.76 15.72
N ARG A 113 -11.65 -15.63 14.66
CA ARG A 113 -13.02 -16.17 14.55
C ARG A 113 -13.92 -15.72 15.69
N GLY A 114 -13.88 -14.44 16.02
CA GLY A 114 -14.65 -13.84 17.12
C GLY A 114 -14.14 -14.16 18.53
N ARG A 115 -12.98 -14.81 18.66
CA ARG A 115 -12.35 -15.13 19.96
C ARG A 115 -11.19 -14.21 20.30
N GLY A 116 -10.89 -13.24 19.46
CA GLY A 116 -9.81 -12.29 19.64
C GLY A 116 -10.26 -10.99 20.29
N VAL A 117 -9.57 -9.92 19.95
CA VAL A 117 -9.82 -8.57 20.45
C VAL A 117 -9.86 -7.58 19.30
N CYS A 118 -10.54 -6.46 19.55
CA CYS A 118 -10.50 -5.29 18.68
C CYS A 118 -9.94 -4.11 19.47
N ILE A 119 -8.79 -3.60 19.05
CA ILE A 119 -8.10 -2.48 19.70
C ILE A 119 -8.48 -1.20 18.97
N ALA A 120 -8.98 -0.22 19.70
CA ALA A 120 -9.35 1.09 19.17
C ALA A 120 -8.15 2.06 19.26
N PHE A 121 -7.60 2.46 18.13
CA PHE A 121 -6.54 3.45 18.04
C PHE A 121 -7.10 4.82 17.67
N GLN A 122 -6.69 5.86 18.36
CA GLN A 122 -7.02 7.21 17.91
C GLN A 122 -6.16 7.56 16.69
N GLY A 123 -6.80 7.88 15.58
CA GLY A 123 -6.15 8.13 14.30
C GLY A 123 -5.09 9.23 14.35
N ARG A 124 -5.30 10.26 15.21
CA ARG A 124 -4.31 11.33 15.44
C ARG A 124 -2.94 10.82 15.88
N TYR A 125 -2.88 9.71 16.65
CA TYR A 125 -1.60 9.16 17.11
C TYR A 125 -0.93 8.36 16.01
N LEU A 126 -1.69 7.54 15.25
CA LEU A 126 -1.18 6.82 14.10
C LEU A 126 -0.68 7.80 13.03
N GLN A 127 -1.41 8.90 12.79
CA GLN A 127 -1.00 9.93 11.85
C GLN A 127 0.28 10.67 12.29
N ARG A 128 0.47 10.89 13.59
CA ARG A 128 1.73 11.44 14.11
C ARG A 128 2.91 10.48 14.01
N MET A 129 2.66 9.17 14.06
CA MET A 129 3.67 8.14 13.82
C MET A 129 4.05 8.05 12.34
N ALA A 130 3.11 8.36 11.44
CA ALA A 130 3.30 8.31 10.00
C ALA A 130 4.23 9.44 9.53
N ARG A 131 5.54 9.29 9.77
CA ARG A 131 6.58 10.24 9.38
C ARG A 131 7.76 9.49 8.77
N GLY A 132 8.44 10.17 7.85
CA GLY A 132 9.59 9.59 7.16
C GLY A 132 9.17 8.42 6.29
N VAL A 133 9.54 7.23 6.71
CA VAL A 133 9.30 5.97 5.98
C VAL A 133 7.94 5.35 6.24
N LEU A 134 7.23 5.82 7.27
CA LEU A 134 5.90 5.37 7.63
C LEU A 134 4.86 6.31 7.02
N SER A 135 3.86 5.74 6.37
CA SER A 135 2.69 6.47 5.87
C SER A 135 1.40 5.82 6.34
N LEU A 136 0.42 6.64 6.73
CA LEU A 136 -0.93 6.17 7.02
C LEU A 136 -1.78 6.37 5.75
N GLN A 137 -2.24 5.28 5.15
CA GLN A 137 -2.88 5.27 3.85
C GLN A 137 -4.27 4.64 3.92
N THR A 138 -5.24 5.27 3.25
CA THR A 138 -6.54 4.64 2.97
C THR A 138 -6.34 3.59 1.89
N VAL A 139 -6.92 2.40 2.07
CA VAL A 139 -6.96 1.41 1.00
C VAL A 139 -8.00 1.82 -0.04
N PHE A 140 -7.61 1.80 -1.30
CA PHE A 140 -8.45 2.08 -2.45
C PHE A 140 -8.95 0.78 -3.06
N TYR A 141 -10.24 0.73 -3.31
CA TYR A 141 -10.95 -0.41 -3.89
C TYR A 141 -11.43 0.02 -5.26
N GLN A 142 -10.62 -0.18 -6.28
CA GLN A 142 -10.87 0.35 -7.60
C GLN A 142 -10.56 -0.69 -8.67
N ASP A 143 -11.51 -0.90 -9.61
CA ASP A 143 -11.32 -1.77 -10.76
C ASP A 143 -10.67 -1.03 -11.92
N ASP A 144 -10.98 0.25 -12.08
CA ASP A 144 -10.51 1.06 -13.21
C ASP A 144 -9.33 1.94 -12.79
N MET A 145 -8.17 1.63 -13.34
CA MET A 145 -6.95 2.40 -13.15
C MET A 145 -6.79 3.54 -14.16
N ALA A 146 -7.71 3.68 -15.15
CA ALA A 146 -7.56 4.71 -16.19
C ALA A 146 -7.61 6.13 -15.60
N ALA A 147 -8.42 6.35 -14.57
CA ALA A 147 -8.54 7.63 -13.88
C ALA A 147 -7.44 7.87 -12.82
N HIS A 148 -6.61 6.87 -12.52
CA HIS A 148 -5.60 7.01 -11.50
C HIS A 148 -4.46 7.95 -11.94
N ASN A 149 -4.02 8.83 -11.06
CA ASN A 149 -2.99 9.84 -11.38
C ASN A 149 -1.69 9.23 -11.94
N LEU A 150 -1.29 8.06 -11.45
CA LEU A 150 -0.10 7.35 -11.95
C LEU A 150 -0.22 6.93 -13.40
N THR A 151 -1.40 6.55 -13.89
CA THR A 151 -1.64 6.24 -15.31
C THR A 151 -1.24 7.43 -16.18
N GLY A 152 -1.69 8.64 -15.83
CA GLY A 152 -1.31 9.86 -16.52
C GLY A 152 0.18 10.20 -16.41
N VAL A 153 0.82 9.89 -15.28
CA VAL A 153 2.27 10.09 -15.11
C VAL A 153 3.05 9.15 -16.01
N PHE A 154 2.77 7.84 -15.96
CA PHE A 154 3.43 6.84 -16.82
C PHE A 154 3.22 7.12 -18.29
N TYR A 155 1.98 7.39 -18.70
CA TYR A 155 1.66 7.73 -20.08
C TYR A 155 2.54 8.89 -20.59
N ARG A 156 2.62 10.01 -19.83
CA ARG A 156 3.45 11.15 -20.23
C ARG A 156 4.94 10.83 -20.28
N LEU A 157 5.45 10.03 -19.35
CA LEU A 157 6.86 9.62 -19.34
C LEU A 157 7.19 8.76 -20.55
N VAL A 158 6.32 7.80 -20.87
CA VAL A 158 6.47 6.91 -22.03
C VAL A 158 6.38 7.68 -23.35
N LYS A 159 5.41 8.59 -23.49
CA LYS A 159 5.26 9.42 -24.72
C LYS A 159 6.47 10.33 -24.98
N ARG A 160 7.16 10.78 -23.95
CA ARG A 160 8.37 11.62 -24.08
C ARG A 160 9.61 10.84 -24.49
N LYS A 161 9.61 9.52 -24.34
CA LYS A 161 10.76 8.70 -24.73
C LYS A 161 10.90 8.65 -26.25
N LYS A 162 12.10 8.95 -26.72
CA LYS A 162 12.46 8.86 -28.16
C LYS A 162 12.78 7.41 -28.56
N GLU A 163 13.47 6.69 -27.67
CA GLU A 163 13.91 5.31 -27.89
C GLU A 163 13.36 4.39 -26.81
N LEU A 164 12.89 3.22 -27.19
CA LEU A 164 12.26 2.23 -26.30
C LEU A 164 13.24 1.13 -25.84
N THR A 165 14.53 1.40 -25.92
CA THR A 165 15.59 0.42 -25.63
C THR A 165 15.91 0.30 -24.15
N GLU A 166 15.70 1.38 -23.37
CA GLU A 166 16.05 1.41 -21.95
C GLU A 166 14.98 2.07 -21.08
N CYS A 167 14.83 1.55 -19.87
CA CYS A 167 14.04 2.20 -18.83
C CYS A 167 14.84 3.39 -18.27
N GLY A 168 14.47 4.62 -18.63
CA GLY A 168 15.11 5.83 -18.12
C GLY A 168 14.89 6.03 -16.61
N ALA A 169 15.74 6.86 -15.97
CA ALA A 169 15.69 7.12 -14.53
C ALA A 169 14.31 7.59 -14.04
N ASP A 170 13.60 8.40 -14.82
CA ASP A 170 12.27 8.91 -14.44
C ASP A 170 11.21 7.81 -14.42
N ILE A 171 11.27 6.87 -15.37
CA ILE A 171 10.37 5.70 -15.41
C ILE A 171 10.70 4.76 -14.24
N LYS A 172 11.98 4.53 -13.93
CA LYS A 172 12.38 3.76 -12.74
C LYS A 172 11.83 4.38 -11.45
N LYS A 173 11.95 5.69 -11.27
CA LYS A 173 11.37 6.39 -10.11
C LYS A 173 9.85 6.25 -10.06
N ALA A 174 9.16 6.39 -11.20
CA ALA A 174 7.72 6.20 -11.27
C ALA A 174 7.32 4.74 -10.93
N MET A 175 8.08 3.75 -11.41
CA MET A 175 7.86 2.34 -11.12
C MET A 175 8.04 2.05 -9.62
N ASN A 176 9.11 2.53 -9.05
CA ASN A 176 9.34 2.43 -7.62
C ASN A 176 8.20 3.04 -6.80
N TYR A 177 7.71 4.20 -7.22
CA TYR A 177 6.57 4.85 -6.56
C TYR A 177 5.28 4.04 -6.74
N ALA A 178 5.06 3.43 -7.92
CA ALA A 178 3.93 2.53 -8.16
C ALA A 178 3.93 1.34 -7.20
N TRP A 179 5.09 0.71 -6.97
CA TRP A 179 5.23 -0.35 -5.97
C TRP A 179 4.87 0.12 -4.55
N SER A 180 5.23 1.35 -4.18
CA SER A 180 4.85 1.90 -2.87
C SER A 180 3.33 2.13 -2.76
N CYS A 181 2.68 2.54 -3.84
CA CYS A 181 1.25 2.75 -3.88
C CYS A 181 0.47 1.43 -3.89
N SER A 182 1.03 0.36 -4.49
CA SER A 182 0.34 -0.93 -4.62
C SER A 182 -0.08 -1.53 -3.28
N ALA A 183 0.66 -1.23 -2.20
CA ALA A 183 0.32 -1.66 -0.84
C ALA A 183 -0.98 -1.03 -0.27
N ALA A 184 -1.53 -0.01 -0.94
CA ALA A 184 -2.77 0.65 -0.56
C ALA A 184 -3.92 0.37 -1.54
N PHE A 185 -3.81 -0.68 -2.35
CA PHE A 185 -4.84 -1.09 -3.29
C PHE A 185 -5.36 -2.47 -2.98
N LYS A 186 -6.67 -2.66 -3.17
CA LYS A 186 -7.35 -3.94 -3.08
C LYS A 186 -8.41 -4.08 -4.16
N HIS A 187 -8.70 -5.32 -4.51
CA HIS A 187 -9.84 -5.64 -5.36
C HIS A 187 -11.15 -5.17 -4.69
N PRO A 188 -12.14 -4.62 -5.44
CA PRO A 188 -13.40 -4.11 -4.91
C PRO A 188 -14.22 -5.08 -4.07
N SER A 189 -14.05 -6.39 -4.27
CA SER A 189 -14.68 -7.41 -3.42
C SER A 189 -14.33 -7.29 -1.92
N PHE A 190 -13.25 -6.59 -1.58
CA PHE A 190 -12.83 -6.31 -0.20
C PHE A 190 -13.31 -4.96 0.34
N LEU A 191 -14.15 -4.23 -0.39
CA LEU A 191 -14.63 -2.90 -0.01
C LEU A 191 -15.24 -2.84 1.40
N SER A 192 -15.85 -3.94 1.85
CA SER A 192 -16.43 -4.04 3.19
C SER A 192 -15.39 -3.89 4.31
N GLU A 193 -14.12 -4.15 4.05
CA GLU A 193 -13.07 -4.03 5.07
C GLU A 193 -12.79 -2.59 5.48
N ARG A 194 -13.06 -1.61 4.60
CA ARG A 194 -12.82 -0.18 4.83
C ARG A 194 -11.49 0.10 5.51
N GLU A 195 -10.46 -0.44 4.90
CA GLU A 195 -9.15 -0.58 5.51
C GLU A 195 -8.34 0.72 5.43
N VAL A 196 -7.60 0.96 6.50
CA VAL A 196 -6.55 1.98 6.60
C VAL A 196 -5.26 1.26 6.98
N ARG A 197 -4.17 1.54 6.31
CA ARG A 197 -2.87 0.88 6.55
C ARG A 197 -1.81 1.85 7.05
N LEU A 198 -1.09 1.45 8.06
CA LEU A 198 0.21 2.05 8.38
C LEU A 198 1.26 1.29 7.58
N VAL A 199 1.76 1.91 6.51
CA VAL A 199 2.64 1.27 5.53
C VAL A 199 4.08 1.71 5.73
N VAL A 200 4.99 0.73 5.72
CA VAL A 200 6.44 0.95 5.59
C VAL A 200 6.79 0.75 4.13
N SER A 201 7.28 1.82 3.48
CA SER A 201 7.61 1.78 2.05
C SER A 201 8.86 0.93 1.78
N PRO A 202 8.90 0.16 0.68
CA PRO A 202 10.06 -0.65 0.30
C PRO A 202 11.34 0.16 0.03
N PHE A 203 11.25 1.48 -0.18
CA PHE A 203 12.41 2.38 -0.33
C PHE A 203 13.22 2.57 0.94
N VAL A 204 12.72 2.10 2.05
CA VAL A 204 13.37 2.19 3.37
C VAL A 204 14.72 1.48 3.42
N LYS A 205 14.98 0.50 2.57
CA LYS A 205 16.28 -0.20 2.53
C LYS A 205 17.47 0.73 2.26
N GLU A 206 17.24 1.86 1.57
CA GLU A 206 18.30 2.85 1.33
C GLU A 206 18.56 3.76 2.54
N TYR A 207 17.63 3.78 3.52
CA TYR A 207 17.68 4.68 4.67
C TYR A 207 17.78 3.96 6.02
N PHE A 208 17.58 2.66 6.06
CA PHE A 208 17.59 1.88 7.29
C PHE A 208 18.31 0.54 7.08
N ASP A 209 19.30 0.28 7.92
CA ASP A 209 19.88 -1.04 8.08
C ASP A 209 18.88 -1.90 8.85
N VAL A 210 17.93 -2.51 8.11
CA VAL A 210 16.73 -3.11 8.71
C VAL A 210 16.82 -4.61 8.68
N SER A 211 16.92 -5.20 9.86
CA SER A 211 16.59 -6.60 10.10
C SER A 211 15.16 -6.91 9.65
N PRO A 212 14.85 -8.15 9.20
CA PRO A 212 13.55 -8.49 8.59
C PRO A 212 12.32 -8.39 9.53
N CYS A 213 12.48 -7.91 10.74
CA CYS A 213 11.39 -7.68 11.70
C CYS A 213 11.20 -6.19 11.93
N TYR A 214 10.21 -5.59 11.28
CA TYR A 214 9.84 -4.20 11.53
C TYR A 214 8.87 -4.11 12.70
N HIS A 215 9.28 -3.42 13.76
CA HIS A 215 8.42 -3.06 14.87
C HIS A 215 8.24 -1.56 14.90
N VAL A 216 7.00 -1.10 14.86
CA VAL A 216 6.66 0.29 15.11
C VAL A 216 6.43 0.46 16.59
N SER A 217 7.27 1.27 17.27
CA SER A 217 7.07 1.55 18.67
C SER A 217 5.78 2.35 18.89
N VAL A 218 4.92 1.86 19.79
CA VAL A 218 3.69 2.52 20.24
C VAL A 218 3.85 3.22 21.58
N GLU A 219 5.07 3.60 21.97
CA GLU A 219 5.37 4.24 23.27
C GLU A 219 4.46 5.42 23.60
N ARG A 220 4.00 6.16 22.58
CA ARG A 220 3.08 7.27 22.77
C ARG A 220 1.65 6.85 23.13
N ILE A 221 1.27 5.58 22.89
CA ILE A 221 -0.07 5.08 23.23
C ILE A 221 -0.14 4.77 24.72
N LYS A 222 0.95 4.32 25.36
CA LYS A 222 1.01 4.03 26.80
C LYS A 222 0.73 5.23 27.72
N LYS A 223 0.93 6.47 27.26
CA LYS A 223 0.77 7.69 28.07
C LYS A 223 -0.66 8.22 28.18
N TYR A 224 -1.63 7.53 27.58
CA TYR A 224 -2.99 8.05 27.44
C TYR A 224 -4.10 7.05 27.85
N TYR A 225 -3.74 5.99 28.56
CA TYR A 225 -4.68 5.12 29.30
C TYR A 225 -4.66 5.47 30.77
#